data_b415192ae56a774d7cdd81ac4d397ed3
#
_entry.id   b415192ae56a774d7cdd81ac4d397ed3
#
_cell.length_a   1.000
_cell.length_b   1.000
_cell.length_c   1.000
_cell.angle_alpha   90.00
_cell.angle_beta   90.00
_cell.angle_gamma   90.00
#
_symmetry.space_group_name_H-M   'P 1'
#
loop_
_entity.id
_entity.type
_entity.pdbx_description
1 polymer ?
#
loop_
_entity_poly.entity_id
_entity_poly.type
_entity_poly.pdbx_seq_one_letter_code
_entity_poly.pdbx_strand_id
1 'polypeptide(L)'
;LHDALPIFYISNINMINIPNEALIFNLYYGGKGRGEDPNQDEKKAETTIPPVTEETPIFRNIFIKDVTCNGAGRAVFFNGLPEMRIKNINMENIIVSNAKEGVVLSEADEVNMKNIKIELLKSGKNLKMQNVSNVTIDGKNHAEIGAQGEELNF
;
A
#
# COMPACT_ATOMS: atom_id res chain seq x y z
N LEU A 1 15.16 24.89 12.06
CA LEU A 1 15.37 23.61 11.39
C LEU A 1 14.18 23.31 10.53
N HIS A 2 14.41 23.43 9.26
CA HIS A 2 13.40 23.06 8.29
C HIS A 2 13.58 21.58 7.98
N ASP A 3 12.72 20.77 8.55
CA ASP A 3 12.58 19.40 8.12
C ASP A 3 12.11 19.41 6.68
N ALA A 4 13.04 19.27 5.76
CA ALA A 4 12.71 18.99 4.38
C ALA A 4 11.98 17.63 4.38
N LEU A 5 10.67 17.68 4.23
CA LEU A 5 9.86 16.49 4.20
C LEU A 5 10.23 15.68 2.95
N PRO A 6 10.52 14.40 3.09
CA PRO A 6 10.82 13.60 1.92
C PRO A 6 9.62 13.61 0.97
N ILE A 7 9.91 13.82 -0.30
CA ILE A 7 8.94 13.73 -1.39
C ILE A 7 9.49 12.72 -2.38
N PHE A 8 8.67 11.72 -2.72
CA PHE A 8 9.04 10.69 -3.68
C PHE A 8 8.21 10.83 -4.95
N TYR A 9 8.88 11.06 -6.07
CA TYR A 9 8.27 11.03 -7.38
C TYR A 9 8.76 9.83 -8.18
N ILE A 10 7.84 8.97 -8.57
CA ILE A 10 8.08 7.78 -9.36
C ILE A 10 7.19 7.85 -10.60
N SER A 11 7.78 7.83 -11.79
CA SER A 11 7.00 7.93 -13.02
C SER A 11 7.68 7.26 -14.21
N ASN A 12 6.87 6.96 -15.23
CA ASN A 12 7.33 6.43 -16.51
C ASN A 12 8.12 5.13 -16.38
N ILE A 13 7.57 4.17 -15.65
CA ILE A 13 8.19 2.86 -15.44
C ILE A 13 7.40 1.79 -16.20
N ASN A 14 8.14 0.94 -16.91
CA ASN A 14 7.61 -0.26 -17.53
C ASN A 14 8.36 -1.49 -17.00
N MET A 15 7.60 -2.46 -16.48
CA MET A 15 8.13 -3.66 -15.85
C MET A 15 7.53 -4.92 -16.48
N ILE A 16 8.31 -6.00 -16.49
CA ILE A 16 7.87 -7.30 -17.00
C ILE A 16 8.38 -8.40 -16.06
N ASN A 17 7.49 -9.35 -15.72
CA ASN A 17 7.83 -10.53 -14.94
C ASN A 17 8.51 -10.24 -13.61
N ILE A 18 7.87 -9.45 -12.79
CA ILE A 18 8.32 -9.17 -11.43
C ILE A 18 7.85 -10.28 -10.49
N PRO A 19 8.75 -11.08 -9.91
CA PRO A 19 8.35 -12.23 -9.09
C PRO A 19 7.65 -11.85 -7.78
N ASN A 20 7.99 -10.69 -7.23
CA ASN A 20 7.43 -10.15 -5.99
C ASN A 20 6.53 -8.94 -6.28
N GLU A 21 6.62 -7.89 -5.50
CA GLU A 21 5.86 -6.66 -5.68
C GLU A 21 6.44 -5.80 -6.81
N ALA A 22 5.60 -5.31 -7.70
CA ALA A 22 6.02 -4.32 -8.70
C ALA A 22 6.35 -2.98 -8.02
N LEU A 23 5.55 -2.56 -7.05
CA LEU A 23 5.80 -1.39 -6.22
C LEU A 23 5.63 -1.76 -4.74
N ILE A 24 6.64 -1.47 -3.92
CA ILE A 24 6.61 -1.76 -2.49
C ILE A 24 7.12 -0.58 -1.66
N PHE A 25 6.33 -0.23 -0.62
CA PHE A 25 6.70 0.69 0.45
C PHE A 25 6.40 0.02 1.79
N ASN A 26 7.43 -0.53 2.41
CA ASN A 26 7.29 -1.29 3.64
C ASN A 26 8.16 -0.69 4.75
N LEU A 27 7.53 -0.30 5.85
CA LEU A 27 8.21 0.28 7.01
C LEU A 27 8.76 -0.76 8.00
N TYR A 28 8.43 -2.03 7.79
CA TYR A 28 8.95 -3.12 8.62
C TYR A 28 10.32 -3.59 8.10
N TYR A 29 11.38 -2.90 8.50
CA TYR A 29 12.74 -3.27 8.13
C TYR A 29 13.21 -4.47 8.97
N GLY A 30 13.38 -5.63 8.34
CA GLY A 30 13.84 -6.86 9.01
C GLY A 30 12.82 -7.49 9.97
N GLY A 31 11.65 -6.89 10.12
CA GLY A 31 10.52 -7.43 10.86
C GLY A 31 9.44 -7.97 9.92
N LYS A 32 8.56 -8.80 10.44
CA LYS A 32 7.37 -9.26 9.71
C LYS A 32 6.20 -8.35 10.07
N GLY A 33 5.62 -7.70 9.06
CA GLY A 33 4.39 -6.94 9.21
C GLY A 33 3.17 -7.84 9.40
N ARG A 34 2.04 -7.24 9.80
CA ARG A 34 0.77 -7.96 9.82
C ARG A 34 0.48 -8.53 8.43
N GLY A 35 0.16 -9.82 8.38
CA GLY A 35 -0.21 -10.52 7.16
C GLY A 35 0.94 -11.11 6.35
N GLU A 36 2.19 -10.97 6.77
CA GLU A 36 3.34 -11.57 6.09
C GLU A 36 3.68 -13.00 6.59
N ASP A 37 3.14 -13.43 7.72
CA ASP A 37 3.33 -14.78 8.24
C ASP A 37 1.99 -15.53 8.31
N PRO A 38 1.77 -16.54 7.45
CA PRO A 38 0.55 -17.35 7.50
C PRO A 38 0.43 -18.22 8.77
N ASN A 39 1.48 -18.27 9.60
CA ASN A 39 1.51 -19.06 10.83
C ASN A 39 1.43 -18.22 12.12
N GLN A 40 1.23 -16.90 12.01
CA GLN A 40 0.97 -16.11 13.20
C GLN A 40 -0.48 -16.36 13.65
N ASP A 41 -0.60 -17.16 14.72
CA ASP A 41 -1.85 -17.33 15.45
C ASP A 41 -2.46 -15.97 15.80
N GLU A 42 -3.69 -15.75 15.38
CA GLU A 42 -4.48 -14.53 15.61
C GLU A 42 -4.65 -14.18 17.12
N LYS A 43 -4.09 -14.99 18.03
CA LYS A 43 -4.30 -14.91 19.47
C LYS A 43 -3.30 -14.07 20.27
N LYS A 44 -2.34 -13.38 19.63
CA LYS A 44 -1.35 -12.53 20.35
C LYS A 44 -1.20 -11.13 19.77
N ALA A 45 -2.26 -10.50 19.40
CA ALA A 45 -2.23 -9.09 18.97
C ALA A 45 -2.92 -8.16 19.99
N GLU A 46 -2.68 -8.34 21.27
CA GLU A 46 -2.65 -7.20 22.21
C GLU A 46 -1.28 -6.55 22.11
N THR A 47 -0.91 -6.13 20.94
CA THR A 47 0.29 -5.32 20.76
C THR A 47 -0.08 -3.89 21.08
N THR A 48 0.31 -3.41 22.24
CA THR A 48 0.43 -1.99 22.53
C THR A 48 1.15 -1.34 21.36
N ILE A 49 0.52 -0.34 20.73
CA ILE A 49 1.15 0.43 19.67
C ILE A 49 2.39 1.09 20.26
N PRO A 50 3.59 0.87 19.69
CA PRO A 50 4.81 1.48 20.19
C PRO A 50 4.71 3.01 20.16
N PRO A 51 5.36 3.73 21.08
CA PRO A 51 5.44 5.18 20.99
C PRO A 51 6.25 5.61 19.78
N VAL A 52 5.87 6.73 19.19
CA VAL A 52 6.66 7.39 18.14
C VAL A 52 7.94 7.95 18.75
N THR A 53 9.07 7.66 18.15
CA THR A 53 10.39 8.16 18.55
C THR A 53 11.09 8.83 17.36
N GLU A 54 12.24 9.44 17.60
CA GLU A 54 13.06 10.01 16.52
C GLU A 54 13.55 8.94 15.52
N GLU A 55 13.60 7.69 15.93
CA GLU A 55 13.99 6.55 15.09
C GLU A 55 12.82 5.96 14.29
N THR A 56 11.58 6.38 14.58
CA THR A 56 10.41 5.88 13.86
C THR A 56 10.47 6.34 12.39
N PRO A 57 10.52 5.42 11.43
CA PRO A 57 10.61 5.78 10.02
C PRO A 57 9.35 6.49 9.54
N ILE A 58 9.51 7.53 8.74
CA ILE A 58 8.41 8.32 8.19
C ILE A 58 8.43 8.20 6.67
N PHE A 59 7.37 7.67 6.08
CA PHE A 59 7.11 7.74 4.65
C PHE A 59 5.85 8.58 4.38
N ARG A 60 6.03 9.60 3.55
CA ARG A 60 4.93 10.48 3.13
C ARG A 60 5.23 11.20 1.83
N ASN A 61 4.23 11.82 1.24
CA ASN A 61 4.33 12.59 0.00
C ASN A 61 4.88 11.72 -1.15
N ILE A 62 4.18 10.64 -1.44
CA ILE A 62 4.53 9.66 -2.46
C ILE A 62 3.64 9.88 -3.67
N PHE A 63 4.25 10.14 -4.82
CA PHE A 63 3.57 10.39 -6.09
C PHE A 63 4.06 9.37 -7.12
N ILE A 64 3.16 8.49 -7.56
CA ILE A 64 3.44 7.43 -8.51
C ILE A 64 2.55 7.62 -9.72
N LYS A 65 3.14 7.73 -10.90
CA LYS A 65 2.40 8.01 -12.12
C LYS A 65 2.98 7.27 -13.33
N ASP A 66 2.08 6.87 -14.24
CA ASP A 66 2.46 6.27 -15.52
C ASP A 66 3.35 5.03 -15.35
N VAL A 67 2.84 4.05 -14.66
CA VAL A 67 3.50 2.76 -14.40
C VAL A 67 2.74 1.65 -15.10
N THR A 68 3.45 0.83 -15.85
CA THR A 68 2.92 -0.40 -16.43
C THR A 68 3.73 -1.60 -15.97
N CYS A 69 3.05 -2.72 -15.72
CA CYS A 69 3.71 -3.98 -15.39
C CYS A 69 2.93 -5.13 -16.03
N ASN A 70 3.64 -6.03 -16.68
CA ASN A 70 3.07 -7.28 -17.16
C ASN A 70 3.68 -8.45 -16.40
N GLY A 71 2.90 -9.05 -15.51
CA GLY A 71 3.35 -10.11 -14.62
C GLY A 71 3.97 -9.58 -13.33
N ALA A 72 3.24 -9.74 -12.23
CA ALA A 72 3.72 -9.41 -10.89
C ALA A 72 3.21 -10.44 -9.87
N GLY A 73 3.98 -10.66 -8.81
CA GLY A 73 3.50 -11.39 -7.65
C GLY A 73 2.40 -10.59 -6.95
N ARG A 74 2.67 -9.31 -6.70
CA ARG A 74 1.71 -8.32 -6.20
C ARG A 74 1.90 -7.02 -6.96
N ALA A 75 0.82 -6.36 -7.31
CA ALA A 75 0.90 -5.11 -8.07
C ALA A 75 1.52 -3.98 -7.22
N VAL A 76 0.92 -3.68 -6.09
CA VAL A 76 1.37 -2.59 -5.20
C VAL A 76 1.18 -2.99 -3.75
N PHE A 77 2.17 -2.72 -2.92
CA PHE A 77 2.11 -2.95 -1.49
C PHE A 77 2.60 -1.75 -0.68
N PHE A 78 1.70 -1.16 0.09
CA PHE A 78 2.01 -0.16 1.12
C PHE A 78 1.75 -0.77 2.49
N ASN A 79 2.77 -0.80 3.33
CA ASN A 79 2.70 -1.36 4.68
C ASN A 79 3.33 -0.40 5.68
N GLY A 80 2.48 0.45 6.25
CA GLY A 80 2.87 1.40 7.28
C GLY A 80 2.96 0.78 8.67
N LEU A 81 3.32 1.59 9.65
CA LEU A 81 3.29 1.22 11.07
C LEU A 81 2.00 1.72 11.71
N PRO A 82 1.43 1.01 12.69
CA PRO A 82 0.26 1.50 13.43
C PRO A 82 0.50 2.86 14.10
N GLU A 83 1.71 3.09 14.61
CA GLU A 83 2.13 4.35 15.23
C GLU A 83 2.55 5.42 14.22
N MET A 84 2.90 5.00 12.99
CA MET A 84 3.35 5.91 11.93
C MET A 84 2.86 5.43 10.57
N ARG A 85 1.64 5.81 10.23
CA ARG A 85 1.03 5.47 8.95
C ARG A 85 1.77 6.14 7.78
N ILE A 86 1.79 5.48 6.64
CA ILE A 86 2.25 6.10 5.39
C ILE A 86 1.20 7.13 4.98
N LYS A 87 1.61 8.37 4.72
CA LYS A 87 0.69 9.49 4.43
C LYS A 87 0.89 10.10 3.06
N ASN A 88 -0.20 10.64 2.54
CA ASN A 88 -0.22 11.37 1.27
C ASN A 88 0.35 10.54 0.13
N ILE A 89 -0.37 9.48 -0.21
CA ILE A 89 -0.08 8.56 -1.30
C ILE A 89 -0.93 8.95 -2.49
N ASN A 90 -0.31 9.24 -3.61
CA ASN A 90 -0.97 9.59 -4.85
C ASN A 90 -0.53 8.65 -5.96
N MET A 91 -1.47 7.87 -6.47
CA MET A 91 -1.24 6.92 -7.57
C MET A 91 -2.13 7.27 -8.75
N GLU A 92 -1.54 7.43 -9.93
CA GLU A 92 -2.26 7.77 -11.15
C GLU A 92 -1.73 6.98 -12.35
N ASN A 93 -2.62 6.48 -13.20
CA ASN A 93 -2.27 5.72 -14.40
C ASN A 93 -1.34 4.54 -14.11
N ILE A 94 -1.79 3.61 -13.27
CA ILE A 94 -1.06 2.40 -12.95
C ILE A 94 -1.82 1.22 -13.56
N ILE A 95 -1.18 0.54 -14.50
CA ILE A 95 -1.77 -0.58 -15.23
C ILE A 95 -0.91 -1.81 -15.00
N VAL A 96 -1.45 -2.80 -14.30
CA VAL A 96 -0.77 -4.07 -14.07
C VAL A 96 -1.63 -5.19 -14.60
N SER A 97 -1.08 -5.99 -15.50
CA SER A 97 -1.71 -7.20 -16.02
C SER A 97 -1.00 -8.45 -15.50
N ASN A 98 -1.74 -9.55 -15.44
CA ASN A 98 -1.20 -10.84 -15.00
C ASN A 98 -0.57 -10.80 -13.60
N ALA A 99 -1.20 -10.12 -12.66
CA ALA A 99 -0.79 -10.10 -11.27
C ALA A 99 -1.42 -11.27 -10.49
N LYS A 100 -0.70 -11.83 -9.52
CA LYS A 100 -1.26 -12.82 -8.59
C LYS A 100 -2.10 -12.14 -7.52
N GLU A 101 -1.69 -10.96 -7.09
CA GLU A 101 -2.35 -10.13 -6.10
C GLU A 101 -2.38 -8.66 -6.56
N GLY A 102 -3.42 -7.94 -6.18
CA GLY A 102 -3.60 -6.55 -6.61
C GLY A 102 -2.87 -5.53 -5.76
N VAL A 103 -3.57 -4.46 -5.44
CA VAL A 103 -3.09 -3.40 -4.54
C VAL A 103 -3.45 -3.77 -3.11
N VAL A 104 -2.49 -3.70 -2.21
CA VAL A 104 -2.67 -3.90 -0.78
C VAL A 104 -2.17 -2.67 -0.03
N LEU A 105 -3.03 -2.08 0.78
CA LEU A 105 -2.74 -0.93 1.62
C LEU A 105 -2.98 -1.30 3.08
N SER A 106 -1.98 -1.10 3.91
CA SER A 106 -2.08 -1.29 5.36
C SER A 106 -1.43 -0.12 6.08
N GLU A 107 -2.11 0.39 7.11
CA GLU A 107 -1.64 1.52 7.92
C GLU A 107 -1.25 2.72 7.03
N ALA A 108 -2.24 3.25 6.32
CA ALA A 108 -2.08 4.39 5.41
C ALA A 108 -3.15 5.46 5.64
N ASP A 109 -2.84 6.69 5.28
CA ASP A 109 -3.73 7.84 5.40
C ASP A 109 -3.56 8.80 4.22
N GLU A 110 -4.63 9.45 3.81
CA GLU A 110 -4.63 10.36 2.66
C GLU A 110 -4.17 9.65 1.37
N VAL A 111 -4.96 8.68 0.92
CA VAL A 111 -4.67 7.88 -0.28
C VAL A 111 -5.56 8.30 -1.43
N ASN A 112 -4.95 8.75 -2.50
CA ASN A 112 -5.63 9.12 -3.73
C ASN A 112 -5.21 8.18 -4.87
N MET A 113 -6.17 7.47 -5.44
CA MET A 113 -5.98 6.54 -6.54
C MET A 113 -6.84 6.96 -7.73
N LYS A 114 -6.19 7.17 -8.87
CA LYS A 114 -6.83 7.60 -10.10
C LYS A 114 -6.38 6.77 -11.29
N ASN A 115 -7.33 6.23 -12.04
CA ASN A 115 -7.07 5.38 -13.20
C ASN A 115 -6.09 4.24 -12.88
N ILE A 116 -6.47 3.41 -11.91
CA ILE A 116 -5.74 2.19 -11.53
C ILE A 116 -6.45 1.00 -12.19
N LYS A 117 -5.72 0.23 -12.96
CA LYS A 117 -6.23 -0.97 -13.65
C LYS A 117 -5.36 -2.16 -13.29
N ILE A 118 -5.94 -3.10 -12.57
CA ILE A 118 -5.24 -4.31 -12.12
C ILE A 118 -6.01 -5.52 -12.63
N GLU A 119 -5.36 -6.30 -13.47
CA GLU A 119 -5.89 -7.57 -13.96
C GLU A 119 -5.19 -8.72 -13.24
N LEU A 120 -5.99 -9.49 -12.50
CA LEU A 120 -5.49 -10.64 -11.75
C LEU A 120 -5.47 -11.91 -12.62
N LEU A 121 -4.50 -12.79 -12.37
CA LEU A 121 -4.43 -14.12 -12.99
C LEU A 121 -5.62 -15.01 -12.63
N LYS A 122 -6.19 -14.81 -11.43
CA LYS A 122 -7.38 -15.51 -10.95
C LYS A 122 -8.43 -14.49 -10.55
N SER A 123 -9.70 -14.84 -10.70
CA SER A 123 -10.80 -13.98 -10.25
C SER A 123 -10.66 -13.68 -8.75
N GLY A 124 -10.92 -12.45 -8.36
CA GLY A 124 -10.81 -12.00 -6.98
C GLY A 124 -10.90 -10.49 -6.86
N LYS A 125 -10.71 -10.01 -5.66
CA LYS A 125 -10.65 -8.58 -5.37
C LYS A 125 -9.24 -8.07 -5.64
N ASN A 126 -9.14 -6.96 -6.34
CA ASN A 126 -7.85 -6.40 -6.74
C ASN A 126 -7.41 -5.18 -5.91
N LEU A 127 -8.19 -4.81 -4.90
CA LEU A 127 -7.84 -3.80 -3.90
C LEU A 127 -8.20 -4.33 -2.51
N LYS A 128 -7.21 -4.39 -1.62
CA LYS A 128 -7.36 -4.76 -0.21
C LYS A 128 -6.84 -3.63 0.66
N MET A 129 -7.60 -3.23 1.65
CA MET A 129 -7.25 -2.14 2.57
C MET A 129 -7.50 -2.53 4.01
N GLN A 130 -6.60 -2.14 4.92
CA GLN A 130 -6.73 -2.34 6.35
C GLN A 130 -6.13 -1.16 7.10
N ASN A 131 -6.87 -0.60 8.06
CA ASN A 131 -6.46 0.61 8.79
C ASN A 131 -6.05 1.75 7.84
N VAL A 132 -6.92 2.09 6.89
CA VAL A 132 -6.70 3.12 5.89
C VAL A 132 -7.78 4.19 6.01
N SER A 133 -7.38 5.45 6.04
CA SER A 133 -8.28 6.59 6.13
C SER A 133 -8.10 7.57 4.99
N ASN A 134 -9.11 8.43 4.78
CA ASN A 134 -9.09 9.48 3.76
C ASN A 134 -8.74 8.94 2.36
N VAL A 135 -9.48 7.91 1.92
CA VAL A 135 -9.29 7.25 0.62
C VAL A 135 -10.18 7.90 -0.42
N THR A 136 -9.59 8.24 -1.56
CA THR A 136 -10.30 8.71 -2.75
C THR A 136 -9.94 7.81 -3.94
N ILE A 137 -10.92 7.26 -4.61
CA ILE A 137 -10.75 6.44 -5.82
C ILE A 137 -11.55 7.09 -6.96
N ASP A 138 -10.87 7.50 -8.01
CA ASP A 138 -11.46 8.21 -9.16
C ASP A 138 -12.39 9.36 -8.74
N GLY A 139 -11.96 10.16 -7.76
CA GLY A 139 -12.69 11.31 -7.24
C GLY A 139 -13.78 10.98 -6.22
N LYS A 140 -14.01 9.72 -5.88
CA LYS A 140 -15.01 9.30 -4.89
C LYS A 140 -14.35 9.02 -3.54
N ASN A 141 -14.86 9.66 -2.50
CA ASN A 141 -14.41 9.40 -1.14
C ASN A 141 -14.98 8.09 -0.61
N HIS A 142 -14.13 7.34 0.07
CA HIS A 142 -14.50 6.12 0.78
C HIS A 142 -14.47 6.35 2.28
N ALA A 143 -15.33 5.63 3.02
CA ALA A 143 -15.33 5.67 4.48
C ALA A 143 -14.01 5.13 5.03
N GLU A 144 -13.69 5.49 6.26
CA GLU A 144 -12.54 4.96 6.96
C GLU A 144 -12.63 3.43 7.09
N ILE A 145 -11.52 2.75 6.80
CA ILE A 145 -11.40 1.30 6.84
C ILE A 145 -10.59 0.91 8.07
N GLY A 146 -11.23 0.21 8.99
CA GLY A 146 -10.61 -0.21 10.24
C GLY A 146 -9.82 -1.52 10.15
N ALA A 147 -9.58 -2.12 11.31
CA ALA A 147 -8.76 -3.33 11.46
C ALA A 147 -9.36 -4.58 10.77
N GLN A 148 -10.67 -4.61 10.54
CA GLN A 148 -11.33 -5.71 9.82
C GLN A 148 -10.97 -5.72 8.33
N GLY A 149 -10.54 -4.56 7.82
CA GLY A 149 -10.21 -4.40 6.42
C GLY A 149 -11.42 -4.38 5.48
N GLU A 150 -11.16 -4.06 4.24
CA GLU A 150 -12.13 -4.07 3.15
C GLU A 150 -11.46 -4.53 1.86
N GLU A 151 -12.17 -5.31 1.07
CA GLU A 151 -11.75 -5.77 -0.24
C GLU A 151 -12.70 -5.28 -1.33
N LEU A 152 -12.14 -4.61 -2.32
CA LEU A 152 -12.86 -3.96 -3.41
C LEU A 152 -12.30 -4.36 -4.77
N ASN A 153 -13.00 -3.95 -5.81
CA ASN A 153 -12.47 -3.89 -7.17
C ASN A 153 -12.39 -2.45 -7.64
N PHE A 154 -11.30 -2.16 -8.33
CA PHE A 154 -11.20 -0.92 -9.11
C PHE A 154 -12.22 -0.90 -10.24
#